data_8fe242099d60cc14e9311d53c3b08584
#
_entry.id   8fe242099d60cc14e9311d53c3b08584
#
_cell.length_a   1.000
_cell.length_b   1.000
_cell.length_c   1.000
_cell.angle_alpha   90.00
_cell.angle_beta   90.00
_cell.angle_gamma   90.00
#
_symmetry.space_group_name_H-M   'P 1'
#
loop_
_entity.id
_entity.type
_entity.pdbx_description
1 polymer ?
#
loop_
_entity_poly.entity_id
_entity_poly.type
_entity_poly.pdbx_seq_one_letter_code
_entity_poly.pdbx_strand_id
1 'polypeptide(L)'
;MFSDKPLITDDEAAKITRVEELAYELTVGEVMTNKVCYLRPEQTMREALDEFKKYRISGAPVAVDGNLRGILSIEDLIRSLRDGRIDLTVADYMTSNVITAKKEDQVIEALKLFVKSHIGRLPVLDSENKLVGILTKGDITNGLLQALQNDFEAEELIRYRASHLFEDIVSDRSTL
;
A
#
# COMPACT_ATOMS: atom_id res chain seq x y z
N MET A 1 9.88 -24.22 -30.54
CA MET A 1 9.51 -24.82 -29.24
C MET A 1 8.60 -23.80 -28.55
N PHE A 2 7.30 -23.87 -28.81
CA PHE A 2 6.32 -22.94 -28.21
C PHE A 2 6.09 -23.42 -26.76
N SER A 3 6.37 -22.54 -25.81
CA SER A 3 6.06 -22.75 -24.40
C SER A 3 4.56 -22.91 -24.24
N ASP A 4 4.10 -24.08 -23.81
CA ASP A 4 2.73 -24.29 -23.32
C ASP A 4 2.54 -23.43 -22.05
N LYS A 5 2.15 -22.17 -22.25
CA LYS A 5 1.52 -21.42 -21.17
C LYS A 5 0.16 -22.06 -20.93
N PRO A 6 -0.18 -22.44 -19.70
CA PRO A 6 -1.53 -22.91 -19.40
C PRO A 6 -2.53 -21.85 -19.85
N LEU A 7 -3.54 -22.27 -20.60
CA LEU A 7 -4.66 -21.41 -20.96
C LEU A 7 -5.33 -20.95 -19.66
N ILE A 8 -5.36 -19.63 -19.44
CA ILE A 8 -6.09 -19.02 -18.32
C ILE A 8 -7.57 -19.35 -18.52
N THR A 9 -8.21 -19.88 -17.51
CA THR A 9 -9.66 -20.16 -17.53
C THR A 9 -10.44 -18.85 -17.53
N ASP A 10 -11.69 -18.87 -18.01
CA ASP A 10 -12.56 -17.68 -18.01
C ASP A 10 -12.73 -17.10 -16.60
N ASP A 11 -12.75 -17.95 -15.58
CA ASP A 11 -12.85 -17.58 -14.18
C ASP A 11 -11.57 -16.86 -13.67
N GLU A 12 -10.41 -17.33 -14.11
CA GLU A 12 -9.12 -16.67 -13.81
C GLU A 12 -8.98 -15.35 -14.59
N ALA A 13 -9.43 -15.30 -15.83
CA ALA A 13 -9.45 -14.07 -16.62
C ALA A 13 -10.37 -13.02 -16.00
N ALA A 14 -11.56 -13.41 -15.50
CA ALA A 14 -12.47 -12.52 -14.81
C ALA A 14 -11.86 -11.95 -13.52
N LYS A 15 -11.13 -12.75 -12.75
CA LYS A 15 -10.43 -12.30 -11.55
C LYS A 15 -9.32 -11.30 -11.85
N ILE A 16 -8.55 -11.51 -12.94
CA ILE A 16 -7.50 -10.57 -13.37
C ILE A 16 -8.12 -9.23 -13.74
N THR A 17 -9.22 -9.23 -14.50
CA THR A 17 -9.94 -8.01 -14.89
C THR A 17 -10.43 -7.25 -13.65
N ARG A 18 -10.97 -7.96 -12.63
CA ARG A 18 -11.44 -7.31 -11.41
C ARG A 18 -10.31 -6.69 -10.60
N VAL A 19 -9.13 -7.31 -10.55
CA VAL A 19 -7.92 -6.70 -9.92
C VAL A 19 -7.52 -5.40 -10.61
N GLU A 20 -7.58 -5.39 -11.95
CA GLU A 20 -7.28 -4.18 -12.72
C GLU A 20 -8.30 -3.07 -12.42
N GLU A 21 -9.60 -3.38 -12.42
CA GLU A 21 -10.67 -2.43 -12.05
C GLU A 21 -10.46 -1.87 -10.65
N LEU A 22 -10.19 -2.71 -9.64
CA LEU A 22 -9.92 -2.29 -8.27
C LEU A 22 -8.72 -1.34 -8.16
N ALA A 23 -7.69 -1.50 -8.99
CA ALA A 23 -6.55 -0.58 -9.01
C ALA A 23 -6.94 0.84 -9.48
N TYR A 24 -8.01 0.98 -10.26
CA TYR A 24 -8.60 2.27 -10.65
C TYR A 24 -9.66 2.77 -9.67
N GLU A 25 -10.32 1.89 -8.93
CA GLU A 25 -11.38 2.25 -7.98
C GLU A 25 -10.80 2.68 -6.63
N LEU A 26 -9.81 1.93 -6.12
CA LEU A 26 -9.22 2.19 -4.81
C LEU A 26 -8.30 3.41 -4.82
N THR A 27 -8.38 4.18 -3.76
CA THR A 27 -7.47 5.30 -3.51
C THR A 27 -6.27 4.88 -2.66
N VAL A 28 -5.19 5.63 -2.76
CA VAL A 28 -4.00 5.47 -1.91
C VAL A 28 -4.37 5.53 -0.44
N GLY A 29 -5.29 6.43 -0.05
CA GLY A 29 -5.72 6.60 1.33
C GLY A 29 -6.45 5.40 1.92
N GLU A 30 -7.10 4.57 1.08
CA GLU A 30 -7.80 3.35 1.55
C GLU A 30 -6.84 2.19 1.81
N VAL A 31 -5.69 2.15 1.13
CA VAL A 31 -4.76 1.02 1.23
C VAL A 31 -3.48 1.35 2.00
N MET A 32 -3.13 2.62 2.20
CA MET A 32 -1.90 3.05 2.87
C MET A 32 -1.86 2.68 4.36
N THR A 33 -0.65 2.63 4.91
CA THR A 33 -0.45 2.59 6.37
C THR A 33 -0.58 4.00 6.94
N ASN A 34 -1.59 4.25 7.81
CA ASN A 34 -1.87 5.56 8.41
C ASN A 34 -0.97 5.87 9.64
N LYS A 35 -0.56 4.85 10.39
CA LYS A 35 0.31 5.02 11.56
C LYS A 35 1.76 5.02 11.12
N VAL A 36 2.26 6.17 10.70
CA VAL A 36 3.61 6.31 10.19
C VAL A 36 4.59 6.55 11.32
N CYS A 37 5.60 5.68 11.44
CA CYS A 37 6.82 6.00 12.16
C CYS A 37 7.63 6.95 11.27
N TYR A 38 7.88 8.18 11.72
CA TYR A 38 8.73 9.13 11.01
C TYR A 38 9.91 9.53 11.87
N LEU A 39 11.00 9.86 11.23
CA LEU A 39 12.22 10.34 11.84
C LEU A 39 12.26 11.88 11.84
N ARG A 40 13.07 12.46 12.72
CA ARG A 40 13.41 13.88 12.68
C ARG A 40 14.78 14.08 12.03
N PRO A 41 15.00 15.18 11.29
CA PRO A 41 16.28 15.44 10.64
C PRO A 41 17.47 15.47 11.61
N GLU A 42 17.24 15.91 12.85
CA GLU A 42 18.26 16.10 13.88
C GLU A 42 18.66 14.80 14.60
N GLN A 43 17.86 13.73 14.48
CA GLN A 43 18.22 12.42 15.06
C GLN A 43 19.52 11.92 14.43
N THR A 44 20.30 11.18 15.20
CA THR A 44 21.50 10.51 14.68
C THR A 44 21.12 9.28 13.86
N MET A 45 22.00 8.84 12.97
CA MET A 45 21.83 7.60 12.22
C MET A 45 21.75 6.38 13.14
N ARG A 46 22.39 6.44 14.33
CA ARG A 46 22.30 5.43 15.38
C ARG A 46 20.89 5.33 15.93
N GLU A 47 20.27 6.46 16.30
CA GLU A 47 18.89 6.50 16.75
C GLU A 47 17.91 6.01 15.67
N ALA A 48 18.14 6.39 14.42
CA ALA A 48 17.35 5.89 13.29
C ALA A 48 17.47 4.36 13.13
N LEU A 49 18.65 3.79 13.32
CA LEU A 49 18.87 2.34 13.31
C LEU A 49 18.08 1.63 14.42
N ASP A 50 18.04 2.23 15.62
CA ASP A 50 17.28 1.67 16.74
C ASP A 50 15.77 1.73 16.48
N GLU A 51 15.26 2.82 15.89
CA GLU A 51 13.87 2.92 15.44
C GLU A 51 13.53 1.86 14.37
N PHE A 52 14.40 1.68 13.38
CA PHE A 52 14.19 0.65 12.33
C PHE A 52 14.12 -0.75 12.90
N LYS A 53 14.98 -1.09 13.88
CA LYS A 53 14.94 -2.37 14.57
C LYS A 53 13.67 -2.52 15.40
N LYS A 54 13.33 -1.50 16.19
CA LYS A 54 12.16 -1.50 17.07
C LYS A 54 10.86 -1.72 16.31
N TYR A 55 10.66 -1.02 15.20
CA TYR A 55 9.45 -1.08 14.40
C TYR A 55 9.53 -2.10 13.24
N ARG A 56 10.66 -2.79 13.09
CA ARG A 56 10.90 -3.77 12.00
C ARG A 56 10.64 -3.19 10.62
N ILE A 57 11.08 -1.97 10.39
CA ILE A 57 10.95 -1.25 9.12
C ILE A 57 12.32 -1.13 8.43
N SER A 58 12.30 -0.98 7.11
CA SER A 58 13.50 -0.78 6.27
C SER A 58 13.60 0.62 5.67
N GLY A 59 12.79 1.55 6.17
CA GLY A 59 12.82 2.97 5.81
C GLY A 59 11.64 3.72 6.37
N ALA A 60 11.84 5.01 6.58
CA ALA A 60 10.85 5.90 7.16
C ALA A 60 10.91 7.30 6.53
N PRO A 61 9.78 8.01 6.45
CA PRO A 61 9.77 9.44 6.14
C PRO A 61 10.53 10.21 7.23
N VAL A 62 11.12 11.31 6.83
CA VAL A 62 11.71 12.31 7.73
C VAL A 62 10.80 13.53 7.70
N ALA A 63 10.28 13.95 8.86
CA ALA A 63 9.28 15.02 8.92
C ALA A 63 9.46 15.89 10.17
N VAL A 64 9.01 17.14 10.08
CA VAL A 64 8.94 18.11 11.18
C VAL A 64 7.55 18.74 11.13
N ASP A 65 6.81 18.63 12.25
CA ASP A 65 5.46 19.19 12.38
C ASP A 65 4.51 18.81 11.23
N GLY A 66 4.57 17.51 10.83
CA GLY A 66 3.79 16.97 9.72
C GLY A 66 4.30 17.37 8.33
N ASN A 67 5.34 18.18 8.21
CA ASN A 67 5.92 18.56 6.93
C ASN A 67 7.04 17.58 6.55
N LEU A 68 6.88 16.92 5.42
CA LEU A 68 7.90 16.01 4.87
C LEU A 68 9.19 16.79 4.53
N ARG A 69 10.32 16.27 4.99
CA ARG A 69 11.67 16.81 4.74
C ARG A 69 12.52 15.88 3.89
N GLY A 70 12.28 14.58 4.00
CA GLY A 70 13.06 13.58 3.30
C GLY A 70 12.53 12.18 3.55
N ILE A 71 13.30 11.22 3.09
CA ILE A 71 13.09 9.79 3.36
C ILE A 71 14.45 9.14 3.68
N LEU A 72 14.48 8.26 4.67
CA LEU A 72 15.65 7.47 5.03
C LEU A 72 15.36 5.99 4.77
N SER A 73 16.33 5.28 4.23
CA SER A 73 16.25 3.85 3.94
C SER A 73 17.31 3.04 4.70
N ILE A 74 17.19 1.73 4.68
CA ILE A 74 18.19 0.83 5.26
C ILE A 74 19.55 0.95 4.52
N GLU A 75 19.53 1.26 3.22
CA GLU A 75 20.73 1.49 2.42
C GLU A 75 21.51 2.72 2.91
N ASP A 76 20.82 3.77 3.36
CA ASP A 76 21.43 4.97 3.95
C ASP A 76 22.11 4.64 5.28
N LEU A 77 21.46 3.80 6.11
CA LEU A 77 22.05 3.30 7.36
C LEU A 77 23.30 2.45 7.09
N ILE A 78 23.24 1.55 6.12
CA ILE A 78 24.42 0.75 5.72
C ILE A 78 25.53 1.67 5.23
N ARG A 79 25.23 2.69 4.45
CA ARG A 79 26.20 3.68 3.97
C ARG A 79 26.86 4.43 5.13
N SER A 80 26.09 4.89 6.12
CA SER A 80 26.62 5.59 7.29
C SER A 80 27.53 4.70 8.16
N LEU A 81 27.17 3.44 8.31
CA LEU A 81 28.02 2.43 9.01
C LEU A 81 29.32 2.19 8.28
N ARG A 82 29.27 1.97 6.96
CA ARG A 82 30.45 1.76 6.11
C ARG A 82 31.39 2.96 6.17
N ASP A 83 30.84 4.18 6.21
CA ASP A 83 31.61 5.42 6.24
C ASP A 83 32.14 5.73 7.66
N GLY A 84 31.79 4.93 8.68
CA GLY A 84 32.15 5.15 10.09
C GLY A 84 31.48 6.37 10.70
N ARG A 85 30.31 6.78 10.17
CA ARG A 85 29.63 8.04 10.48
C ARG A 85 28.24 7.85 11.07
N ILE A 86 28.06 6.82 11.89
CA ILE A 86 26.76 6.48 12.50
C ILE A 86 26.23 7.56 13.47
N ASP A 87 27.10 8.44 13.92
CA ASP A 87 26.76 9.53 14.84
C ASP A 87 26.40 10.86 14.13
N LEU A 88 26.48 10.89 12.77
CA LEU A 88 25.94 12.01 12.01
C LEU A 88 24.41 11.97 11.97
N THR A 89 23.81 13.09 11.55
CA THR A 89 22.35 13.25 11.58
C THR A 89 21.65 12.54 10.40
N VAL A 90 20.37 12.28 10.57
CA VAL A 90 19.48 11.77 9.50
C VAL A 90 19.49 12.73 8.31
N ALA A 91 19.54 14.05 8.56
CA ALA A 91 19.60 15.07 7.51
C ALA A 91 20.83 14.94 6.60
N ASP A 92 21.96 14.43 7.12
CA ASP A 92 23.19 14.24 6.35
C ASP A 92 23.10 13.09 5.35
N TYR A 93 22.17 12.14 5.55
CA TYR A 93 22.07 10.91 4.76
C TYR A 93 20.73 10.75 4.03
N MET A 94 19.65 11.41 4.48
CA MET A 94 18.34 11.30 3.88
C MET A 94 18.30 11.76 2.42
N THR A 95 17.39 11.20 1.65
CA THR A 95 17.03 11.74 0.33
C THR A 95 15.99 12.84 0.53
N SER A 96 16.32 14.08 0.10
CA SER A 96 15.44 15.25 0.28
C SER A 96 14.46 15.45 -0.88
N ASN A 97 14.81 15.01 -2.09
CA ASN A 97 13.91 15.07 -3.25
C ASN A 97 13.05 13.80 -3.27
N VAL A 98 11.95 13.81 -2.51
CA VAL A 98 11.10 12.64 -2.27
C VAL A 98 9.96 12.59 -3.28
N ILE A 99 9.79 11.44 -3.92
CA ILE A 99 8.60 11.14 -4.71
C ILE A 99 7.49 10.77 -3.72
N THR A 100 6.35 11.42 -3.83
CA THR A 100 5.19 11.27 -2.94
C THR A 100 3.94 10.89 -3.71
N ALA A 101 2.94 10.36 -3.03
CA ALA A 101 1.58 10.21 -3.53
C ALA A 101 0.64 11.11 -2.72
N LYS A 102 -0.51 11.44 -3.30
CA LYS A 102 -1.60 12.07 -2.57
C LYS A 102 -2.55 11.01 -2.03
N LYS A 103 -3.18 11.31 -0.90
CA LYS A 103 -4.17 10.43 -0.29
C LYS A 103 -5.32 10.10 -1.25
N GLU A 104 -5.69 11.05 -2.09
CA GLU A 104 -6.77 10.99 -3.06
C GLU A 104 -6.38 10.33 -4.39
N ASP A 105 -5.07 10.08 -4.63
CA ASP A 105 -4.61 9.41 -5.86
C ASP A 105 -5.18 8.00 -5.93
N GLN A 106 -5.43 7.54 -7.15
CA GLN A 106 -5.79 6.13 -7.38
C GLN A 106 -4.58 5.22 -7.21
N VAL A 107 -4.82 3.99 -6.76
CA VAL A 107 -3.77 2.97 -6.58
C VAL A 107 -2.97 2.74 -7.85
N ILE A 108 -3.62 2.79 -9.03
CA ILE A 108 -2.94 2.64 -10.33
C ILE A 108 -1.86 3.72 -10.56
N GLU A 109 -2.07 4.95 -10.11
CA GLU A 109 -1.08 6.02 -10.25
C GLU A 109 0.14 5.76 -9.35
N ALA A 110 -0.08 5.29 -8.13
CA ALA A 110 1.01 4.88 -7.24
C ALA A 110 1.80 3.69 -7.82
N LEU A 111 1.13 2.71 -8.44
CA LEU A 111 1.79 1.60 -9.13
C LEU A 111 2.69 2.08 -10.26
N LYS A 112 2.24 3.05 -11.07
CA LYS A 112 3.08 3.67 -12.12
C LYS A 112 4.32 4.34 -11.53
N LEU A 113 4.20 5.03 -10.38
CA LEU A 113 5.33 5.64 -9.70
C LEU A 113 6.34 4.60 -9.21
N PHE A 114 5.88 3.49 -8.60
CA PHE A 114 6.75 2.39 -8.17
C PHE A 114 7.53 1.77 -9.32
N VAL A 115 6.87 1.53 -10.45
CA VAL A 115 7.50 0.95 -11.65
C VAL A 115 8.52 1.91 -12.27
N LYS A 116 8.14 3.17 -12.46
CA LYS A 116 8.97 4.17 -13.14
C LYS A 116 10.21 4.56 -12.33
N SER A 117 10.07 4.65 -11.01
CA SER A 117 11.10 5.25 -10.14
C SER A 117 11.91 4.22 -9.37
N HIS A 118 11.58 2.92 -9.47
CA HIS A 118 12.26 1.82 -8.78
C HIS A 118 12.35 2.00 -7.25
N ILE A 119 11.39 2.71 -6.65
CA ILE A 119 11.33 2.96 -5.22
C ILE A 119 10.52 1.88 -4.51
N GLY A 120 10.76 1.69 -3.21
CA GLY A 120 10.09 0.69 -2.39
C GLY A 120 8.90 1.21 -1.60
N ARG A 121 8.79 2.54 -1.45
CA ARG A 121 7.75 3.20 -0.65
C ARG A 121 7.51 4.63 -1.11
N LEU A 122 6.30 5.11 -0.85
CA LEU A 122 5.85 6.47 -1.14
C LEU A 122 5.30 7.10 0.15
N PRO A 123 5.89 8.18 0.67
CA PRO A 123 5.19 9.02 1.64
C PRO A 123 3.92 9.57 1.03
N VAL A 124 2.83 9.55 1.80
CA VAL A 124 1.51 10.01 1.37
C VAL A 124 1.19 11.33 2.04
N LEU A 125 0.77 12.29 1.24
CA LEU A 125 0.41 13.63 1.67
C LEU A 125 -1.10 13.86 1.50
N ASP A 126 -1.67 14.68 2.36
CA ASP A 126 -3.03 15.18 2.21
C ASP A 126 -3.11 16.43 1.32
N SER A 127 -4.29 17.02 1.21
CA SER A 127 -4.56 18.23 0.42
C SER A 127 -3.79 19.47 0.93
N GLU A 128 -3.38 19.49 2.21
CA GLU A 128 -2.57 20.54 2.82
C GLU A 128 -1.05 20.25 2.73
N ASN A 129 -0.65 19.22 1.99
CA ASN A 129 0.73 18.71 1.87
C ASN A 129 1.33 18.22 3.19
N LYS A 130 0.51 17.77 4.14
CA LYS A 130 0.96 17.14 5.37
C LYS A 130 1.15 15.63 5.16
N LEU A 131 2.17 15.09 5.81
CA LEU A 131 2.42 13.65 5.83
C LEU A 131 1.33 12.94 6.64
N VAL A 132 0.54 12.12 5.97
CA VAL A 132 -0.60 11.39 6.56
C VAL A 132 -0.46 9.88 6.49
N GLY A 133 0.47 9.38 5.69
CA GLY A 133 0.63 7.93 5.50
C GLY A 133 1.94 7.57 4.82
N ILE A 134 2.14 6.27 4.70
CA ILE A 134 3.17 5.66 3.86
C ILE A 134 2.55 4.52 3.07
N LEU A 135 2.91 4.40 1.81
CA LEU A 135 2.44 3.36 0.91
C LEU A 135 3.61 2.51 0.43
N THR A 136 3.45 1.20 0.50
CA THR A 136 4.37 0.21 -0.08
C THR A 136 3.65 -0.67 -1.09
N LYS A 137 4.40 -1.45 -1.88
CA LYS A 137 3.81 -2.45 -2.78
C LYS A 137 3.02 -3.51 -2.00
N GLY A 138 3.46 -3.85 -0.77
CA GLY A 138 2.77 -4.77 0.11
C GLY A 138 1.40 -4.24 0.56
N ASP A 139 1.30 -2.94 0.86
CA ASP A 139 0.02 -2.32 1.24
C ASP A 139 -0.98 -2.39 0.07
N ILE A 140 -0.53 -2.11 -1.15
CA ILE A 140 -1.38 -2.23 -2.36
C ILE A 140 -1.85 -3.67 -2.55
N THR A 141 -0.93 -4.65 -2.45
CA THR A 141 -1.28 -6.06 -2.59
C THR A 141 -2.33 -6.49 -1.55
N ASN A 142 -2.13 -6.10 -0.29
CA ASN A 142 -3.07 -6.41 0.79
C ASN A 142 -4.42 -5.72 0.57
N GLY A 143 -4.42 -4.45 0.16
CA GLY A 143 -5.65 -3.70 -0.13
C GLY A 143 -6.47 -4.32 -1.26
N LEU A 144 -5.82 -4.72 -2.35
CA LEU A 144 -6.46 -5.42 -3.47
C LEU A 144 -7.03 -6.79 -3.06
N LEU A 145 -6.27 -7.58 -2.27
CA LEU A 145 -6.73 -8.86 -1.77
C LEU A 145 -7.95 -8.71 -0.86
N GLN A 146 -7.93 -7.71 0.02
CA GLN A 146 -9.05 -7.44 0.93
C GLN A 146 -10.30 -6.99 0.18
N ALA A 147 -10.15 -6.14 -0.84
CA ALA A 147 -11.27 -5.72 -1.69
C ALA A 147 -11.90 -6.91 -2.45
N LEU A 148 -11.06 -7.79 -3.03
CA LEU A 148 -11.52 -9.01 -3.70
C LEU A 148 -12.27 -9.95 -2.74
N GLN A 149 -11.80 -10.09 -1.50
CA GLN A 149 -12.47 -10.91 -0.49
C GLN A 149 -13.84 -10.33 -0.11
N ASN A 150 -13.92 -9.01 0.07
CA ASN A 150 -15.18 -8.33 0.35
C ASN A 150 -16.19 -8.49 -0.79
N ASP A 151 -15.75 -8.42 -2.05
CA ASP A 151 -16.59 -8.67 -3.22
C ASP A 151 -17.16 -10.09 -3.21
N PHE A 152 -16.32 -11.09 -2.91
CA PHE A 152 -16.74 -12.48 -2.85
C PHE A 152 -17.78 -12.73 -1.75
N GLU A 153 -17.57 -12.19 -0.55
CA GLU A 153 -18.52 -12.30 0.58
C GLU A 153 -19.86 -11.62 0.25
N ALA A 154 -19.83 -10.48 -0.44
CA ALA A 154 -21.03 -9.79 -0.89
C ALA A 154 -21.82 -10.61 -1.93
N GLU A 155 -21.13 -11.22 -2.90
CA GLU A 155 -21.76 -12.11 -3.89
C GLU A 155 -22.39 -13.36 -3.24
N GLU A 156 -21.70 -13.99 -2.29
CA GLU A 156 -22.25 -15.13 -1.53
C GLU A 156 -23.51 -14.74 -0.77
N LEU A 157 -23.52 -13.59 -0.10
CA LEU A 157 -24.67 -13.10 0.63
C LEU A 157 -25.86 -12.82 -0.30
N ILE A 158 -25.62 -12.26 -1.48
CA ILE A 158 -26.65 -12.04 -2.50
C ILE A 158 -27.22 -13.35 -2.99
N ARG A 159 -26.38 -14.35 -3.29
CA ARG A 159 -26.81 -15.69 -3.69
C ARG A 159 -27.62 -16.37 -2.60
N TYR A 160 -27.19 -16.29 -1.35
CA TYR A 160 -27.91 -16.84 -0.21
C TYR A 160 -29.30 -16.21 -0.05
N ARG A 161 -29.39 -14.88 -0.11
CA ARG A 161 -30.68 -14.17 -0.04
C ARG A 161 -31.60 -14.50 -1.20
N ALA A 162 -31.06 -14.57 -2.42
CA ALA A 162 -31.83 -14.92 -3.60
C ALA A 162 -32.40 -16.36 -3.52
N SER A 163 -31.63 -17.34 -3.02
CA SER A 163 -32.11 -18.72 -2.85
C SER A 163 -33.23 -18.81 -1.83
N HIS A 164 -33.13 -18.12 -0.68
CA HIS A 164 -34.17 -18.10 0.35
C HIS A 164 -35.45 -17.39 -0.13
N LEU A 165 -35.31 -16.30 -0.86
CA LEU A 165 -36.46 -15.60 -1.45
C LEU A 165 -37.22 -16.50 -2.43
N PHE A 166 -36.52 -17.37 -3.16
CA PHE A 166 -37.12 -18.33 -4.09
C PHE A 166 -37.87 -19.44 -3.36
N GLU A 167 -37.35 -19.95 -2.23
CA GLU A 167 -37.98 -20.93 -1.39
C GLU A 167 -39.29 -20.40 -0.72
N ASP A 168 -39.26 -19.16 -0.25
CA ASP A 168 -40.44 -18.49 0.30
C ASP A 168 -41.56 -18.32 -0.73
N ILE A 169 -41.22 -17.93 -1.97
CA ILE A 169 -42.19 -17.77 -3.08
C ILE A 169 -42.79 -19.12 -3.48
N VAL A 170 -41.99 -20.19 -3.47
CA VAL A 170 -42.46 -21.55 -3.86
C VAL A 170 -43.33 -22.15 -2.76
N SER A 171 -43.01 -21.94 -1.46
CA SER A 171 -43.80 -22.43 -0.34
C SER A 171 -45.17 -21.77 -0.24
N ASP A 172 -45.27 -20.46 -0.59
CA ASP A 172 -46.53 -19.71 -0.55
C ASP A 172 -47.51 -20.16 -1.65
N ARG A 173 -47.00 -20.71 -2.77
CA ARG A 173 -47.81 -21.29 -3.85
C ARG A 173 -48.33 -22.71 -3.58
N SER A 174 -47.81 -23.37 -2.55
CA SER A 174 -48.24 -24.75 -2.18
C SER A 174 -49.44 -24.76 -1.24
N THR A 175 -49.98 -23.59 -0.84
CA THR A 175 -51.09 -23.40 0.08
C THR A 175 -52.40 -22.92 -0.60
N LEU A 176 -52.44 -22.98 -1.95
CA LEU A 176 -53.65 -22.77 -2.78
C LEU A 176 -54.01 -24.09 -3.48
#